data_9eebc8855bdf22895dce6772cfcfd8a0
#
_entry.id   9eebc8855bdf22895dce6772cfcfd8a0
#
_cell.length_a   1.000
_cell.length_b   1.000
_cell.length_c   1.000
_cell.angle_alpha   90.00
_cell.angle_beta   90.00
_cell.angle_gamma   90.00
#
_symmetry.space_group_name_H-M   'P 1'
#
loop_
_entity.id
_entity.type
_entity.pdbx_description
1 polymer ?
#
loop_
_entity_poly.entity_id
_entity_poly.type
_entity_poly.pdbx_seq_one_letter_code
_entity_poly.pdbx_strand_id
1 'polypeptide(L)'
;MTTSIKFAARSEIGHVRTNNEDNLYCGGVIMKENERDKPFFINGICKAPCVFAVFDGMGGEDCGELASLTAAESLCEHSERITHGTFEDVNQFAQDVNEKLLSLMRQQNIHTGSTLALISSGTESFTVHNLGDSRVYVLKGDTLIKATDDHTVTMEKLRAGLITMKQAMNDRYRNVLTRCLGMNDSYSVQPDFCGVFSFSECRRAMICSDGLTDMLTHKEIAAIMKKDNDVSVIVNELVDSALIKGGHDNVTCIVIEAVSLI
;
A
#
# COMPACT_ATOMS: atom_id res chain seq x y z
N MET A 1 -28.28 4.41 -5.00
CA MET A 1 -27.37 5.55 -5.30
C MET A 1 -26.02 4.95 -5.66
N THR A 2 -25.39 5.42 -6.72
CA THR A 2 -24.08 4.89 -7.11
C THR A 2 -23.01 5.69 -6.35
N THR A 3 -22.25 5.04 -5.50
CA THR A 3 -21.14 5.67 -4.78
C THR A 3 -20.00 5.91 -5.74
N SER A 4 -19.45 7.10 -5.72
CA SER A 4 -18.20 7.44 -6.42
C SER A 4 -17.08 7.60 -5.41
N ILE A 5 -15.90 7.18 -5.79
CA ILE A 5 -14.69 7.30 -4.98
C ILE A 5 -13.78 8.33 -5.64
N LYS A 6 -13.57 9.45 -4.96
CA LYS A 6 -12.55 10.42 -5.32
C LYS A 6 -11.21 9.91 -4.81
N PHE A 7 -10.19 10.01 -5.63
CA PHE A 7 -8.85 9.55 -5.26
C PHE A 7 -7.77 10.52 -5.73
N ALA A 8 -6.64 10.51 -5.05
CA ALA A 8 -5.39 11.04 -5.52
C ALA A 8 -4.25 10.12 -5.06
N ALA A 9 -3.25 9.99 -5.91
CA ALA A 9 -2.06 9.20 -5.62
C ALA A 9 -0.81 9.96 -6.06
N ARG A 10 0.26 9.81 -5.27
CA ARG A 10 1.58 10.34 -5.57
C ARG A 10 2.64 9.34 -5.19
N SER A 11 3.66 9.22 -6.05
CA SER A 11 4.85 8.41 -5.81
C SER A 11 6.11 9.22 -6.15
N GLU A 12 7.10 9.16 -5.28
CA GLU A 12 8.37 9.87 -5.35
C GLU A 12 9.53 8.93 -5.04
N ILE A 13 10.65 9.11 -5.74
CA ILE A 13 11.86 8.34 -5.52
C ILE A 13 12.51 8.63 -4.15
N GLY A 14 12.20 9.78 -3.55
CA GLY A 14 12.88 10.26 -2.34
C GLY A 14 14.21 10.96 -2.65
N HIS A 15 15.01 11.18 -1.59
CA HIS A 15 16.27 11.94 -1.72
C HIS A 15 17.52 11.06 -1.65
N VAL A 16 17.38 9.79 -1.29
CA VAL A 16 18.50 8.87 -1.04
C VAL A 16 18.56 7.75 -2.07
N ARG A 17 17.41 7.26 -2.49
CA ARG A 17 17.32 6.19 -3.50
C ARG A 17 17.64 6.70 -4.89
N THR A 18 18.11 5.82 -5.77
CA THR A 18 18.45 6.11 -7.18
C THR A 18 17.39 5.68 -8.16
N ASN A 19 16.51 4.76 -7.77
CA ASN A 19 15.36 4.27 -8.50
C ASN A 19 14.12 4.22 -7.59
N ASN A 20 12.95 4.14 -8.19
CA ASN A 20 11.70 3.93 -7.46
C ASN A 20 11.27 2.47 -7.60
N GLU A 21 11.33 1.73 -6.51
CA GLU A 21 10.91 0.33 -6.43
C GLU A 21 9.44 0.17 -6.05
N ASP A 22 8.78 1.27 -5.64
CA ASP A 22 7.34 1.30 -5.39
C ASP A 22 6.54 1.23 -6.69
N ASN A 23 5.32 0.71 -6.62
CA ASN A 23 4.27 0.85 -7.62
C ASN A 23 2.91 0.99 -6.94
N LEU A 24 1.93 1.39 -7.72
CA LEU A 24 0.55 1.55 -7.26
C LEU A 24 -0.45 1.05 -8.30
N TYR A 25 -1.66 0.75 -7.84
CA TYR A 25 -2.83 0.58 -8.67
C TYR A 25 -3.93 1.52 -8.20
N CYS A 26 -4.39 2.39 -9.07
CA CYS A 26 -5.36 3.40 -8.73
C CYS A 26 -6.43 3.53 -9.81
N GLY A 27 -7.54 2.82 -9.65
CA GLY A 27 -8.66 2.90 -10.58
C GLY A 27 -8.33 2.49 -12.04
N GLY A 28 -7.46 1.52 -12.24
CA GLY A 28 -7.02 1.04 -13.56
C GLY A 28 -5.70 1.63 -14.06
N VAL A 29 -5.07 2.50 -13.28
CA VAL A 29 -3.78 3.13 -13.63
C VAL A 29 -2.68 2.58 -12.71
N ILE A 30 -1.53 2.27 -13.31
CA ILE A 30 -0.29 1.88 -12.64
C ILE A 30 0.86 2.78 -13.11
N MET A 31 1.96 2.81 -12.39
CA MET A 31 3.20 3.41 -12.91
C MET A 31 3.88 2.45 -13.87
N LYS A 32 4.15 2.93 -15.09
CA LYS A 32 4.89 2.18 -16.10
C LYS A 32 6.39 2.30 -15.87
N GLU A 33 7.15 1.40 -16.45
CA GLU A 33 8.60 1.35 -16.32
C GLU A 33 9.30 2.70 -16.60
N ASN A 34 8.85 3.45 -17.60
CA ASN A 34 9.43 4.74 -18.00
C ASN A 34 8.92 5.93 -17.16
N GLU A 35 8.04 5.72 -16.21
CA GLU A 35 7.43 6.75 -15.35
C GLU A 35 7.97 6.72 -13.93
N ARG A 36 8.48 5.58 -13.46
CA ARG A 36 8.83 5.34 -12.04
C ARG A 36 9.95 6.24 -11.49
N ASP A 37 10.92 6.62 -12.34
CA ASP A 37 12.06 7.45 -11.91
C ASP A 37 11.75 8.96 -11.96
N LYS A 38 10.50 9.32 -12.06
CA LYS A 38 10.00 10.70 -12.06
C LYS A 38 8.89 10.84 -11.05
N PRO A 39 8.68 12.07 -10.52
CA PRO A 39 7.49 12.34 -9.73
C PRO A 39 6.23 11.89 -10.47
N PHE A 40 5.48 10.98 -9.86
CA PHE A 40 4.22 10.49 -10.42
C PHE A 40 3.06 11.03 -9.61
N PHE A 41 2.08 11.60 -10.29
CA PHE A 41 0.87 12.09 -9.66
C PHE A 41 -0.34 11.81 -10.54
N ILE A 42 -1.39 11.29 -9.92
CA ILE A 42 -2.69 11.08 -10.56
C ILE A 42 -3.81 11.41 -9.58
N ASN A 43 -4.91 11.93 -10.10
CA ASN A 43 -6.16 12.09 -9.37
C ASN A 43 -7.36 11.81 -10.28
N GLY A 44 -8.50 11.54 -9.67
CA GLY A 44 -9.72 11.27 -10.43
C GLY A 44 -10.89 10.87 -9.55
N ILE A 45 -11.92 10.40 -10.24
CA ILE A 45 -13.12 9.82 -9.63
C ILE A 45 -13.39 8.50 -10.34
N CYS A 46 -13.50 7.41 -9.60
CA CYS A 46 -13.99 6.13 -10.13
C CYS A 46 -15.36 5.80 -9.54
N LYS A 47 -16.14 5.02 -10.29
CA LYS A 47 -17.40 4.46 -9.80
C LYS A 47 -17.10 3.21 -9.00
N ALA A 48 -17.71 3.08 -7.83
CA ALA A 48 -17.66 1.82 -7.08
C ALA A 48 -18.47 0.73 -7.83
N PRO A 49 -18.00 -0.52 -7.85
CA PRO A 49 -16.82 -1.03 -7.13
C PRO A 49 -15.51 -0.73 -7.86
N CYS A 50 -14.42 -0.51 -7.10
CA CYS A 50 -13.08 -0.25 -7.61
C CYS A 50 -12.00 -0.68 -6.61
N VAL A 51 -10.76 -0.82 -7.09
CA VAL A 51 -9.60 -1.27 -6.29
C VAL A 51 -8.51 -0.22 -6.27
N PHE A 52 -7.80 -0.15 -5.14
CA PHE A 52 -6.61 0.66 -4.92
C PHE A 52 -5.56 -0.19 -4.21
N ALA A 53 -4.31 -0.11 -4.63
CA ALA A 53 -3.23 -0.83 -3.98
C ALA A 53 -1.89 -0.08 -4.07
N VAL A 54 -1.03 -0.33 -3.08
CA VAL A 54 0.39 0.05 -3.09
C VAL A 54 1.20 -1.24 -3.00
N PHE A 55 2.27 -1.28 -3.78
CA PHE A 55 3.25 -2.34 -3.87
C PHE A 55 4.63 -1.73 -3.63
N ASP A 56 5.26 -2.09 -2.53
CA ASP A 56 6.62 -1.69 -2.21
C ASP A 56 7.55 -2.82 -2.60
N GLY A 57 8.34 -2.58 -3.62
CA GLY A 57 9.24 -3.57 -4.18
C GLY A 57 10.54 -3.66 -3.41
N MET A 58 11.00 -4.88 -3.17
CA MET A 58 12.26 -5.15 -2.48
C MET A 58 13.10 -6.14 -3.27
N GLY A 59 14.38 -5.86 -3.38
CA GLY A 59 15.35 -6.74 -4.00
C GLY A 59 16.75 -6.18 -3.81
N GLY A 60 17.75 -7.03 -3.60
CA GLY A 60 19.13 -6.57 -3.63
C GLY A 60 19.52 -6.19 -5.05
N GLU A 61 20.22 -5.06 -5.21
CA GLU A 61 20.83 -4.60 -6.48
C GLU A 61 19.92 -4.74 -7.73
N ASP A 62 18.88 -3.89 -7.87
CA ASP A 62 18.12 -3.61 -9.09
C ASP A 62 16.94 -4.52 -9.46
N CYS A 63 16.18 -5.06 -8.53
CA CYS A 63 15.06 -5.93 -8.91
C CYS A 63 13.74 -5.68 -8.17
N GLY A 64 13.68 -4.77 -7.18
CA GLY A 64 12.46 -4.48 -6.42
C GLY A 64 11.36 -3.93 -7.32
N GLU A 65 11.73 -3.05 -8.25
CA GLU A 65 10.81 -2.47 -9.20
C GLU A 65 10.18 -3.48 -10.16
N LEU A 66 10.87 -4.59 -10.45
CA LEU A 66 10.29 -5.66 -11.27
C LEU A 66 9.18 -6.39 -10.51
N ALA A 67 9.35 -6.59 -9.21
CA ALA A 67 8.35 -7.26 -8.38
C ALA A 67 7.10 -6.39 -8.22
N SER A 68 7.26 -5.12 -7.87
CA SER A 68 6.14 -4.20 -7.69
C SER A 68 5.38 -3.95 -9.01
N LEU A 69 6.10 -3.84 -10.14
CA LEU A 69 5.48 -3.72 -11.47
C LEU A 69 4.71 -4.99 -11.83
N THR A 70 5.31 -6.18 -11.65
CA THR A 70 4.64 -7.47 -11.91
C THR A 70 3.35 -7.60 -11.10
N ALA A 71 3.37 -7.18 -9.84
CA ALA A 71 2.19 -7.20 -8.98
C ALA A 71 1.12 -6.20 -9.47
N ALA A 72 1.51 -4.98 -9.81
CA ALA A 72 0.61 -3.96 -10.33
C ALA A 72 -0.04 -4.34 -11.68
N GLU A 73 0.74 -4.87 -12.62
CA GLU A 73 0.24 -5.39 -13.90
C GLU A 73 -0.71 -6.57 -13.70
N SER A 74 -0.38 -7.49 -12.80
CA SER A 74 -1.26 -8.60 -12.47
C SER A 74 -2.58 -8.11 -11.85
N LEU A 75 -2.56 -7.02 -11.07
CA LEU A 75 -3.79 -6.45 -10.52
C LEU A 75 -4.67 -5.83 -11.62
N CYS A 76 -4.09 -5.30 -12.71
CA CYS A 76 -4.89 -4.88 -13.87
C CYS A 76 -5.68 -6.04 -14.47
N GLU A 77 -5.07 -7.23 -14.55
CA GLU A 77 -5.71 -8.45 -15.09
C GLU A 77 -6.81 -8.99 -14.18
N HIS A 78 -6.66 -8.84 -12.85
CA HIS A 78 -7.56 -9.43 -11.84
C HIS A 78 -8.54 -8.42 -11.22
N SER A 79 -8.48 -7.15 -11.58
CA SER A 79 -9.20 -6.06 -10.89
C SER A 79 -10.72 -6.27 -10.84
N GLU A 80 -11.35 -6.72 -11.93
CA GLU A 80 -12.79 -7.00 -11.97
C GLU A 80 -13.20 -8.11 -10.97
N ARG A 81 -12.39 -9.15 -10.86
CA ARG A 81 -12.64 -10.25 -9.93
C ARG A 81 -12.48 -9.77 -8.48
N ILE A 82 -11.45 -8.97 -8.19
CA ILE A 82 -11.17 -8.46 -6.84
C ILE A 82 -12.21 -7.43 -6.40
N THR A 83 -12.72 -6.59 -7.29
CA THR A 83 -13.76 -5.59 -6.96
C THR A 83 -15.07 -6.22 -6.52
N HIS A 84 -15.40 -7.38 -7.04
CA HIS A 84 -16.63 -8.12 -6.72
C HIS A 84 -16.35 -9.33 -5.82
N GLY A 85 -15.10 -9.55 -5.49
CA GLY A 85 -14.61 -10.76 -4.89
C GLY A 85 -14.65 -10.78 -3.38
N THR A 86 -14.32 -11.96 -2.91
CA THR A 86 -14.17 -12.29 -1.49
C THR A 86 -12.70 -12.17 -1.08
N PHE A 87 -12.41 -12.42 0.19
CA PHE A 87 -11.05 -12.63 0.69
C PHE A 87 -10.29 -13.68 -0.14
N GLU A 88 -10.97 -14.74 -0.56
CA GLU A 88 -10.36 -15.82 -1.36
C GLU A 88 -9.87 -15.33 -2.74
N ASP A 89 -10.56 -14.36 -3.34
CA ASP A 89 -10.13 -13.80 -4.62
C ASP A 89 -8.85 -12.96 -4.49
N VAL A 90 -8.69 -12.23 -3.37
CA VAL A 90 -7.45 -11.52 -3.06
C VAL A 90 -6.32 -12.50 -2.73
N ASN A 91 -6.62 -13.58 -2.00
CA ASN A 91 -5.67 -14.63 -1.71
C ASN A 91 -5.18 -15.34 -3.00
N GLN A 92 -6.10 -15.70 -3.89
CA GLN A 92 -5.74 -16.29 -5.17
C GLN A 92 -4.90 -15.34 -6.04
N PHE A 93 -5.25 -14.04 -6.07
CA PHE A 93 -4.44 -13.03 -6.73
C PHE A 93 -3.01 -13.01 -6.18
N ALA A 94 -2.84 -13.01 -4.86
CA ALA A 94 -1.51 -13.02 -4.25
C ALA A 94 -0.72 -14.29 -4.61
N GLN A 95 -1.37 -15.45 -4.66
CA GLN A 95 -0.74 -16.71 -5.11
C GLN A 95 -0.31 -16.63 -6.57
N ASP A 96 -1.18 -16.14 -7.46
CA ASP A 96 -0.89 -16.02 -8.89
C ASP A 96 0.31 -15.06 -9.14
N VAL A 97 0.36 -13.93 -8.44
CA VAL A 97 1.52 -13.02 -8.48
C VAL A 97 2.77 -13.69 -7.96
N ASN A 98 2.66 -14.40 -6.83
CA ASN A 98 3.79 -15.09 -6.22
C ASN A 98 4.40 -16.13 -7.17
N GLU A 99 3.59 -16.91 -7.86
CA GLU A 99 4.06 -17.87 -8.86
C GLU A 99 4.79 -17.18 -10.02
N LYS A 100 4.26 -16.05 -10.51
CA LYS A 100 4.94 -15.21 -11.53
C LYS A 100 6.31 -14.75 -11.04
N LEU A 101 6.40 -14.21 -9.82
CA LEU A 101 7.67 -13.75 -9.24
C LEU A 101 8.66 -14.88 -9.05
N LEU A 102 8.25 -16.02 -8.50
CA LEU A 102 9.13 -17.20 -8.34
C LEU A 102 9.64 -17.72 -9.69
N SER A 103 8.82 -17.64 -10.74
CA SER A 103 9.25 -17.98 -12.10
C SER A 103 10.31 -17.02 -12.63
N LEU A 104 10.09 -15.70 -12.47
CA LEU A 104 11.06 -14.65 -12.85
C LEU A 104 12.39 -14.81 -12.10
N MET A 105 12.32 -15.03 -10.78
CA MET A 105 13.50 -15.24 -9.94
C MET A 105 14.35 -16.43 -10.41
N ARG A 106 13.69 -17.54 -10.77
CA ARG A 106 14.39 -18.73 -11.31
C ARG A 106 15.00 -18.47 -12.69
N GLN A 107 14.29 -17.75 -13.58
CA GLN A 107 14.75 -17.48 -14.95
C GLN A 107 15.93 -16.50 -14.99
N GLN A 108 15.90 -15.48 -14.13
CA GLN A 108 16.89 -14.40 -14.14
C GLN A 108 17.96 -14.58 -13.04
N ASN A 109 17.85 -15.59 -12.20
CA ASN A 109 18.73 -15.82 -11.04
C ASN A 109 18.82 -14.60 -10.10
N ILE A 110 17.67 -14.00 -9.80
CA ILE A 110 17.54 -12.84 -8.92
C ILE A 110 16.74 -13.22 -7.67
N HIS A 111 16.79 -12.34 -6.65
CA HIS A 111 15.91 -12.40 -5.48
C HIS A 111 15.14 -11.10 -5.37
N THR A 112 13.83 -11.18 -5.48
CA THR A 112 12.95 -10.01 -5.42
C THR A 112 11.62 -10.36 -4.75
N GLY A 113 10.92 -9.37 -4.27
CA GLY A 113 9.61 -9.50 -3.68
C GLY A 113 8.88 -8.16 -3.63
N SER A 114 7.65 -8.18 -3.17
CA SER A 114 6.87 -6.94 -3.00
C SER A 114 5.89 -7.07 -1.86
N THR A 115 5.58 -5.96 -1.21
CA THR A 115 4.42 -5.86 -0.32
C THR A 115 3.12 -5.81 -1.13
N LEU A 116 2.00 -5.91 -0.43
CA LEU A 116 0.65 -5.66 -0.95
C LEU A 116 -0.17 -4.99 0.16
N ALA A 117 -0.51 -3.72 -0.02
CA ALA A 117 -1.55 -3.06 0.76
C ALA A 117 -2.71 -2.69 -0.18
N LEU A 118 -3.91 -3.22 0.07
CA LEU A 118 -5.03 -3.17 -0.88
C LEU A 118 -6.32 -2.74 -0.20
N ILE A 119 -7.06 -1.86 -0.88
CA ILE A 119 -8.47 -1.53 -0.59
C ILE A 119 -9.31 -1.98 -1.78
N SER A 120 -10.30 -2.85 -1.52
CA SER A 120 -11.38 -3.16 -2.46
C SER A 120 -12.64 -2.45 -2.03
N SER A 121 -13.11 -1.51 -2.85
CA SER A 121 -14.25 -0.65 -2.56
C SER A 121 -15.51 -1.20 -3.21
N GLY A 122 -16.50 -1.51 -2.39
CA GLY A 122 -17.90 -1.70 -2.81
C GLY A 122 -18.65 -0.37 -2.82
N THR A 123 -19.99 -0.44 -2.91
CA THR A 123 -20.87 0.74 -2.97
C THR A 123 -21.13 1.38 -1.60
N GLU A 124 -21.09 0.62 -0.51
CA GLU A 124 -21.42 1.09 0.85
C GLU A 124 -20.25 0.96 1.82
N SER A 125 -19.28 0.13 1.47
CA SER A 125 -18.13 -0.20 2.31
C SER A 125 -16.94 -0.60 1.47
N PHE A 126 -15.79 -0.68 2.10
CA PHE A 126 -14.57 -1.21 1.51
C PHE A 126 -13.91 -2.23 2.45
N THR A 127 -13.17 -3.16 1.86
CA THR A 127 -12.35 -4.13 2.57
C THR A 127 -10.88 -3.74 2.49
N VAL A 128 -10.12 -4.11 3.53
CA VAL A 128 -8.68 -3.87 3.60
C VAL A 128 -7.95 -5.20 3.68
N HIS A 129 -6.91 -5.33 2.86
CA HIS A 129 -6.04 -6.50 2.84
C HIS A 129 -4.58 -6.06 2.91
N ASN A 130 -3.72 -6.86 3.57
CA ASN A 130 -2.31 -6.52 3.75
C ASN A 130 -1.39 -7.73 3.68
N LEU A 131 -0.24 -7.55 3.04
CA LEU A 131 0.90 -8.46 3.05
C LEU A 131 2.19 -7.63 3.00
N GLY A 132 2.99 -7.68 4.06
CA GLY A 132 4.19 -6.83 4.21
C GLY A 132 3.98 -5.72 5.24
N ASP A 133 4.68 -4.60 5.08
CA ASP A 133 4.70 -3.46 6.00
C ASP A 133 4.23 -2.13 5.36
N SER A 134 3.81 -2.14 4.11
CA SER A 134 2.95 -1.09 3.55
C SER A 134 1.64 -1.03 4.33
N ARG A 135 1.08 0.16 4.51
CA ARG A 135 0.01 0.36 5.50
C ARG A 135 -1.25 0.96 4.91
N VAL A 136 -2.38 0.59 5.52
CA VAL A 136 -3.68 1.25 5.31
C VAL A 136 -4.10 1.95 6.59
N TYR A 137 -4.51 3.22 6.43
CA TYR A 137 -5.11 4.02 7.49
C TYR A 137 -6.53 4.42 7.10
N VAL A 138 -7.43 4.42 8.08
CA VAL A 138 -8.83 4.76 7.87
C VAL A 138 -9.21 5.88 8.83
N LEU A 139 -9.82 6.95 8.32
CA LEU A 139 -10.33 8.05 9.11
C LEU A 139 -11.79 7.77 9.48
N LYS A 140 -12.01 7.33 10.73
CA LYS A 140 -13.34 7.08 11.31
C LYS A 140 -13.73 8.27 12.19
N GLY A 141 -14.68 9.07 11.73
CA GLY A 141 -14.95 10.38 12.36
C GLY A 141 -13.66 11.20 12.43
N ASP A 142 -13.28 11.61 13.65
CA ASP A 142 -12.04 12.36 13.92
C ASP A 142 -10.87 11.47 14.37
N THR A 143 -10.96 10.16 14.23
CA THR A 143 -9.91 9.24 14.66
C THR A 143 -9.28 8.56 13.47
N LEU A 144 -7.96 8.72 13.28
CA LEU A 144 -7.20 7.93 12.33
C LEU A 144 -6.87 6.58 12.95
N ILE A 145 -7.24 5.50 12.27
CA ILE A 145 -6.99 4.12 12.68
C ILE A 145 -5.99 3.52 11.69
N LYS A 146 -4.92 2.90 12.18
CA LYS A 146 -4.08 2.00 11.39
C LYS A 146 -4.85 0.68 11.26
N ALA A 147 -5.30 0.36 10.05
CA ALA A 147 -6.13 -0.82 9.80
C ALA A 147 -5.29 -2.09 9.59
N THR A 148 -4.03 -1.95 9.20
CA THR A 148 -3.12 -3.06 8.89
C THR A 148 -2.13 -3.31 10.03
N ASP A 149 -1.64 -4.55 10.08
CA ASP A 149 -0.51 -4.95 10.93
C ASP A 149 0.71 -5.26 10.08
N ASP A 150 1.88 -4.75 10.45
CA ASP A 150 3.10 -4.97 9.68
C ASP A 150 3.61 -6.41 9.86
N HIS A 151 4.06 -7.02 8.79
CA HIS A 151 4.66 -8.36 8.76
C HIS A 151 6.19 -8.24 8.81
N THR A 152 6.73 -7.80 9.93
CA THR A 152 8.17 -7.64 10.15
C THR A 152 8.65 -8.45 11.34
N VAL A 153 9.92 -8.83 11.33
CA VAL A 153 10.58 -9.55 12.44
C VAL A 153 10.39 -8.79 13.76
N THR A 154 10.47 -7.47 13.73
CA THR A 154 10.28 -6.62 14.90
C THR A 154 8.86 -6.71 15.45
N MET A 155 7.85 -6.69 14.58
CA MET A 155 6.45 -6.81 15.01
C MET A 155 6.13 -8.20 15.55
N GLU A 156 6.73 -9.25 15.01
CA GLU A 156 6.61 -10.60 15.59
C GLU A 156 7.22 -10.69 16.99
N LYS A 157 8.41 -10.13 17.18
CA LYS A 157 9.04 -10.04 18.52
C LYS A 157 8.16 -9.25 19.51
N LEU A 158 7.55 -8.16 19.06
CA LEU A 158 6.67 -7.35 19.88
C LEU A 158 5.41 -8.13 20.28
N ARG A 159 4.76 -8.81 19.33
CA ARG A 159 3.57 -9.66 19.57
C ARG A 159 3.90 -10.84 20.51
N ALA A 160 5.08 -11.42 20.37
CA ALA A 160 5.56 -12.47 21.26
C ALA A 160 5.99 -11.95 22.66
N GLY A 161 5.92 -10.63 22.92
CA GLY A 161 6.34 -10.05 24.19
C GLY A 161 7.85 -10.09 24.43
N LEU A 162 8.66 -10.36 23.41
CA LEU A 162 10.12 -10.43 23.51
C LEU A 162 10.76 -9.04 23.60
N ILE A 163 10.11 -8.03 23.06
CA ILE A 163 10.55 -6.63 23.12
C ILE A 163 9.37 -5.72 23.46
N THR A 164 9.67 -4.57 24.05
CA THR A 164 8.70 -3.51 24.31
C THR A 164 8.52 -2.62 23.06
N MET A 165 7.42 -1.86 23.00
CA MET A 165 7.20 -0.86 21.94
C MET A 165 8.36 0.11 21.79
N LYS A 166 8.97 0.57 22.89
CA LYS A 166 10.14 1.46 22.88
C LYS A 166 11.37 0.79 22.22
N GLN A 167 11.56 -0.49 22.45
CA GLN A 167 12.64 -1.27 21.82
C GLN A 167 12.34 -1.53 20.34
N ALA A 168 11.09 -1.79 19.98
CA ALA A 168 10.66 -1.99 18.60
C ALA A 168 10.98 -0.79 17.71
N MET A 169 10.79 0.43 18.20
CA MET A 169 11.09 1.67 17.45
C MET A 169 12.56 1.80 17.01
N ASN A 170 13.48 1.11 17.70
CA ASN A 170 14.92 1.16 17.43
C ASN A 170 15.49 -0.23 17.08
N ASP A 171 14.64 -1.22 16.80
CA ASP A 171 15.09 -2.56 16.42
C ASP A 171 15.70 -2.52 15.00
N ARG A 172 16.90 -3.08 14.85
CA ARG A 172 17.60 -3.20 13.56
C ARG A 172 16.84 -4.04 12.52
N TYR A 173 15.87 -4.83 12.97
CA TYR A 173 15.07 -5.72 12.12
C TYR A 173 13.68 -5.15 11.78
N ARG A 174 13.46 -3.84 12.04
CA ARG A 174 12.15 -3.22 11.86
C ARG A 174 11.62 -3.28 10.42
N ASN A 175 12.53 -3.26 9.42
CA ASN A 175 12.22 -3.32 7.99
C ASN A 175 12.52 -4.71 7.39
N VAL A 176 12.75 -5.75 8.23
CA VAL A 176 12.94 -7.12 7.74
C VAL A 176 11.60 -7.82 7.70
N LEU A 177 11.09 -8.03 6.49
CA LEU A 177 9.80 -8.68 6.27
C LEU A 177 9.83 -10.17 6.61
N THR A 178 8.75 -10.64 7.19
CA THR A 178 8.48 -12.07 7.45
C THR A 178 7.48 -12.65 6.47
N ARG A 179 6.69 -11.77 5.81
CA ARG A 179 5.68 -12.15 4.81
C ARG A 179 5.62 -11.11 3.70
N CYS A 180 5.70 -11.55 2.44
CA CYS A 180 5.59 -10.72 1.24
C CYS A 180 5.34 -11.59 0.00
N LEU A 181 5.02 -10.99 -1.12
CA LEU A 181 5.04 -11.63 -2.44
C LEU A 181 6.50 -11.98 -2.81
N GLY A 182 6.72 -13.11 -3.47
CA GLY A 182 8.05 -13.61 -3.85
C GLY A 182 8.63 -14.63 -2.87
N MET A 183 7.85 -15.11 -1.89
CA MET A 183 8.29 -16.14 -0.94
C MET A 183 7.95 -17.55 -1.41
N ASN A 184 8.82 -18.52 -1.07
CA ASN A 184 8.63 -19.95 -1.43
C ASN A 184 7.56 -20.67 -0.59
N ASP A 185 7.17 -20.11 0.55
CA ASP A 185 6.17 -20.69 1.43
C ASP A 185 4.80 -20.06 1.19
N SER A 186 3.82 -20.90 0.93
CA SER A 186 2.44 -20.47 0.64
C SER A 186 1.77 -19.73 1.80
N TYR A 187 2.14 -20.00 3.04
CA TYR A 187 1.60 -19.28 4.19
C TYR A 187 2.10 -17.83 4.23
N SER A 188 3.37 -17.62 3.88
CA SER A 188 4.00 -16.30 3.91
C SER A 188 3.49 -15.37 2.82
N VAL A 189 2.72 -15.86 1.86
CA VAL A 189 2.12 -15.05 0.76
C VAL A 189 0.60 -14.88 0.87
N GLN A 190 0.00 -15.35 1.94
CA GLN A 190 -1.44 -15.15 2.18
C GLN A 190 -1.66 -13.74 2.76
N PRO A 191 -2.41 -12.85 2.09
CA PRO A 191 -2.73 -11.54 2.65
C PRO A 191 -3.62 -11.66 3.89
N ASP A 192 -3.44 -10.77 4.86
CA ASP A 192 -4.37 -10.65 5.96
C ASP A 192 -5.64 -9.92 5.51
N PHE A 193 -6.79 -10.38 5.97
CA PHE A 193 -8.04 -9.63 5.91
C PHE A 193 -8.12 -8.73 7.14
N CYS A 194 -7.97 -7.41 6.94
CA CYS A 194 -7.88 -6.44 8.01
C CYS A 194 -9.23 -5.82 8.41
N GLY A 195 -10.31 -6.17 7.71
CA GLY A 195 -11.66 -5.77 8.07
C GLY A 195 -12.47 -5.11 6.97
N VAL A 196 -13.73 -4.79 7.32
CA VAL A 196 -14.70 -4.07 6.49
C VAL A 196 -14.98 -2.71 7.14
N PHE A 197 -14.94 -1.65 6.35
CA PHE A 197 -15.17 -0.28 6.79
C PHE A 197 -16.32 0.35 5.99
N SER A 198 -17.35 0.83 6.69
CA SER A 198 -18.47 1.51 6.05
C SER A 198 -18.12 2.95 5.68
N PHE A 199 -18.51 3.39 4.50
CA PHE A 199 -18.36 4.80 4.09
C PHE A 199 -19.19 5.77 4.93
N SER A 200 -20.26 5.30 5.57
CA SER A 200 -21.05 6.12 6.51
C SER A 200 -20.29 6.50 7.78
N GLU A 201 -19.29 5.71 8.19
CA GLU A 201 -18.46 5.95 9.36
C GLU A 201 -17.04 6.41 9.02
N CYS A 202 -16.54 5.97 7.86
CA CYS A 202 -15.15 6.12 7.43
C CYS A 202 -15.12 6.93 6.13
N ARG A 203 -15.06 8.25 6.26
CA ARG A 203 -15.10 9.20 5.14
C ARG A 203 -13.91 9.01 4.20
N ARG A 204 -12.71 8.73 4.74
CA ARG A 204 -11.44 8.77 4.01
C ARG A 204 -10.54 7.62 4.41
N ALA A 205 -9.79 7.09 3.45
CA ALA A 205 -8.73 6.12 3.73
C ALA A 205 -7.46 6.48 2.97
N MET A 206 -6.32 5.97 3.45
CA MET A 206 -4.99 6.16 2.88
C MET A 206 -4.28 4.83 2.80
N ILE A 207 -3.58 4.59 1.69
CA ILE A 207 -2.65 3.47 1.51
C ILE A 207 -1.28 4.08 1.28
N CYS A 208 -0.22 3.55 1.89
CA CYS A 208 1.13 4.06 1.68
C CYS A 208 2.19 2.98 1.85
N SER A 209 3.35 3.17 1.20
CA SER A 209 4.59 2.44 1.50
C SER A 209 5.21 2.91 2.82
N ASP A 210 6.22 2.19 3.28
CA ASP A 210 6.91 2.47 4.55
C ASP A 210 7.68 3.80 4.51
N GLY A 211 8.15 4.25 3.33
CA GLY A 211 8.85 5.53 3.19
C GLY A 211 8.05 6.75 3.64
N LEU A 212 6.70 6.68 3.63
CA LEU A 212 5.87 7.69 4.25
C LEU A 212 5.93 7.60 5.79
N THR A 213 5.74 6.40 6.32
CA THR A 213 5.54 6.16 7.76
C THR A 213 6.84 6.07 8.55
N ASP A 214 7.97 5.91 7.88
CA ASP A 214 9.30 6.07 8.44
C ASP A 214 9.64 7.55 8.70
N MET A 215 9.08 8.44 7.89
CA MET A 215 9.27 9.89 8.05
C MET A 215 8.20 10.56 8.91
N LEU A 216 6.95 10.13 8.83
CA LEU A 216 5.83 10.77 9.52
C LEU A 216 5.30 9.91 10.67
N THR A 217 5.16 10.53 11.83
CA THR A 217 4.48 9.90 12.96
C THR A 217 2.97 9.77 12.71
N HIS A 218 2.33 8.81 13.37
CA HIS A 218 0.88 8.65 13.31
C HIS A 218 0.10 9.96 13.63
N LYS A 219 0.62 10.78 14.54
CA LYS A 219 -0.01 12.07 14.91
C LYS A 219 0.04 13.08 13.75
N GLU A 220 1.15 13.14 13.03
CA GLU A 220 1.31 14.04 11.89
C GLU A 220 0.45 13.61 10.72
N ILE A 221 0.42 12.31 10.40
CA ILE A 221 -0.49 11.75 9.40
C ILE A 221 -1.94 12.07 9.77
N ALA A 222 -2.32 11.86 11.02
CA ALA A 222 -3.67 12.14 11.50
C ALA A 222 -4.03 13.64 11.37
N ALA A 223 -3.10 14.53 11.65
CA ALA A 223 -3.32 15.97 11.55
C ALA A 223 -3.58 16.39 10.08
N ILE A 224 -2.87 15.78 9.11
CA ILE A 224 -3.06 16.06 7.68
C ILE A 224 -4.35 15.43 7.18
N MET A 225 -4.58 14.15 7.47
CA MET A 225 -5.76 13.40 7.02
C MET A 225 -7.10 13.98 7.49
N LYS A 226 -7.11 14.69 8.60
CA LYS A 226 -8.31 15.36 9.17
C LYS A 226 -8.66 16.66 8.50
N LYS A 227 -7.76 17.28 7.75
CA LYS A 227 -8.02 18.57 7.10
C LYS A 227 -9.19 18.44 6.13
N ASP A 228 -10.03 19.48 6.08
CA ASP A 228 -11.14 19.55 5.13
C ASP A 228 -10.67 20.06 3.78
N ASN A 229 -9.69 19.35 3.23
CA ASN A 229 -9.08 19.65 1.92
C ASN A 229 -9.40 18.51 0.94
N ASP A 230 -9.26 18.84 -0.34
CA ASP A 230 -9.31 17.87 -1.43
C ASP A 230 -8.26 16.76 -1.24
N VAL A 231 -8.58 15.54 -1.66
CA VAL A 231 -7.64 14.39 -1.56
C VAL A 231 -6.31 14.67 -2.27
N SER A 232 -6.32 15.47 -3.34
CA SER A 232 -5.09 15.89 -4.05
C SER A 232 -4.20 16.79 -3.18
N VAL A 233 -4.78 17.66 -2.39
CA VAL A 233 -4.04 18.51 -1.46
C VAL A 233 -3.50 17.68 -0.31
N ILE A 234 -4.31 16.76 0.22
CA ILE A 234 -3.93 15.86 1.32
C ILE A 234 -2.75 14.97 0.92
N VAL A 235 -2.82 14.30 -0.25
CA VAL A 235 -1.73 13.40 -0.68
C VAL A 235 -0.44 14.18 -0.92
N ASN A 236 -0.51 15.35 -1.52
CA ASN A 236 0.66 16.20 -1.73
C ASN A 236 1.28 16.63 -0.40
N GLU A 237 0.48 17.07 0.57
CA GLU A 237 1.00 17.48 1.87
C GLU A 237 1.64 16.31 2.63
N LEU A 238 1.08 15.11 2.55
CA LEU A 238 1.67 13.90 3.15
C LEU A 238 3.05 13.60 2.57
N VAL A 239 3.12 13.51 1.24
CA VAL A 239 4.38 13.18 0.54
C VAL A 239 5.42 14.29 0.71
N ASP A 240 5.04 15.57 0.53
CA ASP A 240 5.96 16.70 0.76
C ASP A 240 6.51 16.73 2.18
N SER A 241 5.66 16.43 3.19
CA SER A 241 6.09 16.36 4.58
C SER A 241 7.09 15.23 4.83
N ALA A 242 6.94 14.09 4.18
CA ALA A 242 7.90 12.98 4.25
C ALA A 242 9.23 13.35 3.57
N LEU A 243 9.19 13.97 2.40
CA LEU A 243 10.38 14.45 1.69
C LEU A 243 11.14 15.51 2.50
N ILE A 244 10.44 16.48 3.07
CA ILE A 244 11.05 17.53 3.93
C ILE A 244 11.75 16.91 5.14
N LYS A 245 11.27 15.80 5.67
CA LYS A 245 11.89 15.09 6.81
C LYS A 245 13.04 14.16 6.43
N GLY A 246 13.38 14.11 5.18
CA GLY A 246 14.58 13.39 4.71
C GLY A 246 14.32 12.53 3.48
N GLY A 247 13.11 12.03 3.26
CA GLY A 247 12.78 11.21 2.08
C GLY A 247 13.80 10.09 1.87
N HIS A 248 14.05 9.29 2.90
CA HIS A 248 15.15 8.33 2.88
C HIS A 248 14.84 7.11 2.00
N ASP A 249 13.56 6.87 1.71
CA ASP A 249 13.09 5.81 0.83
C ASP A 249 12.17 6.34 -0.25
N ASN A 250 11.73 5.45 -1.17
CA ASN A 250 10.63 5.71 -2.07
C ASN A 250 9.36 6.01 -1.26
N VAL A 251 8.57 6.98 -1.69
CA VAL A 251 7.39 7.42 -0.96
C VAL A 251 6.18 7.35 -1.86
N THR A 252 5.33 6.37 -1.64
CA THR A 252 4.08 6.19 -2.39
C THR A 252 2.88 6.30 -1.46
N CYS A 253 1.90 7.12 -1.86
CA CYS A 253 0.69 7.35 -1.08
C CYS A 253 -0.53 7.49 -1.99
N ILE A 254 -1.62 6.81 -1.63
CA ILE A 254 -2.96 6.96 -2.22
C ILE A 254 -3.90 7.45 -1.14
N VAL A 255 -4.69 8.48 -1.42
CA VAL A 255 -5.80 8.92 -0.55
C VAL A 255 -7.10 8.78 -1.31
N ILE A 256 -8.08 8.11 -0.69
CA ILE A 256 -9.43 7.93 -1.24
C ILE A 256 -10.47 8.56 -0.33
N GLU A 257 -11.56 9.05 -0.93
CA GLU A 257 -12.72 9.61 -0.23
C GLU A 257 -14.01 9.25 -0.96
N ALA A 258 -14.99 8.72 -0.23
CA ALA A 258 -16.31 8.46 -0.80
C ALA A 258 -17.06 9.78 -1.03
N VAL A 259 -17.59 9.96 -2.22
CA VAL A 259 -18.44 11.10 -2.58
C VAL A 259 -19.80 10.57 -3.03
N SER A 260 -20.86 11.02 -2.36
CA SER A 260 -22.22 10.73 -2.82
C SER A 260 -22.50 11.61 -4.03
N LEU A 261 -22.82 11.01 -5.16
CA LEU A 261 -23.44 11.77 -6.25
C LEU A 261 -24.88 12.07 -5.83
N ILE A 262 -25.16 13.36 -5.65
CA ILE A 262 -26.50 13.89 -5.37
C ILE A 262 -27.42 13.61 -6.55
#